data_6c39b2be661473582f127c6f30d0226b
#
_entry.id   6c39b2be661473582f127c6f30d0226b
#
_cell.length_a   1.000
_cell.length_b   1.000
_cell.length_c   1.000
_cell.angle_alpha   90.00
_cell.angle_beta   90.00
_cell.angle_gamma   90.00
#
_symmetry.space_group_name_H-M   'P 1'
#
loop_
_entity.id
_entity.type
_entity.pdbx_description
1 polymer ?
#
loop_
_entity_poly.entity_id
_entity_poly.type
_entity_poly.pdbx_seq_one_letter_code
_entity_poly.pdbx_strand_id
1 'polypeptide(L)' 'MTTMTELAAAVDSHDPATGLAAVAALRRLLDELEALQVSNARAQGWTWQAIAAALGVRRQSVHKKHAGRV' A
#
# COMPACT_ATOMS: atom_id res chain seq x y z
N MET A 1 -8.10 17.70 3.74
CA MET A 1 -7.55 16.35 3.49
C MET A 1 -6.08 16.31 3.84
N THR A 2 -5.64 15.29 4.55
CA THR A 2 -4.25 15.15 4.99
C THR A 2 -3.34 14.71 3.84
N THR A 3 -2.27 15.46 3.60
CA THR A 3 -1.31 15.14 2.53
C THR A 3 -0.26 14.14 3.03
N MET A 4 0.47 13.51 2.10
CA MET A 4 1.60 12.65 2.47
C MET A 4 2.68 13.40 3.23
N THR A 5 2.91 14.66 2.89
CA THR A 5 3.88 15.49 3.61
C THR A 5 3.47 15.70 5.06
N GLU A 6 2.18 15.98 5.29
CA GLU A 6 1.66 16.13 6.66
C GLU A 6 1.76 14.83 7.44
N LEU A 7 1.44 13.68 6.80
CA LEU A 7 1.55 12.38 7.45
C LEU A 7 2.99 12.04 7.79
N ALA A 8 3.93 12.32 6.87
CA ALA A 8 5.36 12.07 7.12
C ALA A 8 5.87 12.93 8.27
N ALA A 9 5.47 14.18 8.36
CA ALA A 9 5.84 15.05 9.47
C ALA A 9 5.26 14.56 10.81
N ALA A 10 4.02 14.06 10.79
CA ALA A 10 3.37 13.54 12.00
C ALA A 10 4.04 12.26 12.52
N VAL A 11 4.64 11.45 11.64
CA VAL A 11 5.37 10.24 12.05
C VAL A 11 6.60 10.57 12.91
N ASP A 12 7.21 11.75 12.72
CA ASP A 12 8.33 12.19 13.53
C ASP A 12 7.93 12.73 14.91
N SER A 13 6.63 12.81 15.19
CA SER A 13 6.14 13.31 16.47
C SER A 13 6.56 12.38 17.61
N HIS A 14 6.94 12.98 18.75
CA HIS A 14 7.22 12.22 19.98
C HIS A 14 5.95 11.83 20.73
N ASP A 15 4.77 12.31 20.31
CA ASP A 15 3.48 11.89 20.87
C ASP A 15 3.02 10.59 20.20
N PRO A 16 2.99 9.45 20.92
CA PRO A 16 2.61 8.17 20.33
C PRO A 16 1.20 8.18 19.71
N ALA A 17 0.27 8.89 20.30
CA ALA A 17 -1.09 8.94 19.76
C ALA A 17 -1.11 9.59 18.38
N THR A 18 -0.41 10.71 18.21
CA THR A 18 -0.26 11.40 16.93
C THR A 18 0.51 10.54 15.93
N GLY A 19 1.63 9.97 16.37
CA GLY A 19 2.47 9.15 15.50
C GLY A 19 1.75 7.89 15.02
N LEU A 20 1.07 7.17 15.90
CA LEU A 20 0.34 5.96 15.54
C LEU A 20 -0.84 6.25 14.62
N ALA A 21 -1.55 7.36 14.85
CA ALA A 21 -2.64 7.77 13.96
C ALA A 21 -2.11 8.08 12.54
N ALA A 22 -0.94 8.71 12.45
CA ALA A 22 -0.31 8.99 11.17
C ALA A 22 0.10 7.70 10.46
N VAL A 23 0.65 6.73 11.19
CA VAL A 23 1.01 5.42 10.62
C VAL A 23 -0.23 4.71 10.08
N ALA A 24 -1.34 4.72 10.82
CA ALA A 24 -2.59 4.11 10.37
C ALA A 24 -3.10 4.77 9.08
N ALA A 25 -3.02 6.09 8.99
CA ALA A 25 -3.43 6.82 7.77
C ALA A 25 -2.53 6.48 6.59
N LEU A 26 -1.22 6.38 6.80
CA LEU A 26 -0.26 5.99 5.76
C LEU A 26 -0.51 4.57 5.25
N ARG A 27 -0.84 3.64 6.15
CA ARG A 27 -1.17 2.26 5.75
C ARG A 27 -2.37 2.23 4.82
N ARG A 28 -3.42 2.98 5.14
CA ARG A 28 -4.61 3.06 4.27
C ARG A 28 -4.27 3.63 2.91
N LEU A 29 -3.46 4.68 2.87
CA LEU A 29 -3.03 5.30 1.63
C LEU A 29 -2.20 4.33 0.80
N LEU A 30 -1.25 3.63 1.43
CA LEU A 30 -0.43 2.62 0.75
C LEU A 30 -1.28 1.49 0.19
N ASP A 31 -2.30 1.02 0.93
CA ASP A 31 -3.19 -0.02 0.44
C ASP A 31 -3.96 0.42 -0.81
N GLU A 32 -4.43 1.67 -0.83
CA GLU A 32 -5.11 2.22 -2.00
C GLU A 32 -4.17 2.33 -3.21
N LEU A 33 -2.95 2.82 -2.99
CA LEU A 33 -1.96 2.93 -4.04
C LEU A 33 -1.52 1.55 -4.55
N GLU A 34 -1.35 0.59 -3.65
CA GLU A 34 -1.00 -0.78 -4.02
C GLU A 34 -2.09 -1.39 -4.90
N ALA A 35 -3.36 -1.27 -4.52
CA ALA A 35 -4.47 -1.79 -5.30
C ALA A 35 -4.50 -1.19 -6.70
N LEU A 36 -4.26 0.12 -6.82
CA LEU A 36 -4.21 0.81 -8.10
C LEU A 36 -3.09 0.26 -8.98
N GLN A 37 -1.89 0.12 -8.42
CA GLN A 37 -0.73 -0.35 -9.19
C GLN A 37 -0.85 -1.83 -9.56
N VAL A 38 -1.43 -2.66 -8.69
CA VAL A 38 -1.70 -4.06 -9.02
C VAL A 38 -2.70 -4.15 -10.17
N SER A 39 -3.75 -3.34 -10.13
CA SER A 39 -4.72 -3.29 -11.23
C SER A 39 -4.07 -2.89 -12.55
N ASN A 40 -3.20 -1.87 -12.53
CA ASN A 40 -2.45 -1.43 -13.70
C ASN A 40 -1.54 -2.55 -14.23
N ALA A 41 -0.83 -3.23 -13.36
CA ALA A 41 0.06 -4.33 -13.75
C ALA A 41 -0.72 -5.47 -14.40
N ARG A 42 -1.85 -5.87 -13.81
CA ARG A 42 -2.69 -6.91 -14.38
C ARG A 42 -3.24 -6.52 -15.74
N ALA A 43 -3.65 -5.27 -15.90
CA ALA A 43 -4.12 -4.76 -17.18
C ALA A 43 -3.04 -4.81 -18.26
N GLN A 44 -1.77 -4.71 -17.86
CA GLN A 44 -0.62 -4.80 -18.76
C GLN A 44 -0.11 -6.22 -18.95
N GLY A 45 -0.80 -7.21 -18.39
CA GLY A 45 -0.45 -8.61 -18.56
C GLY A 45 0.57 -9.16 -17.59
N TRP A 46 0.86 -8.47 -16.49
CA TRP A 46 1.80 -8.96 -15.48
C TRP A 46 1.25 -10.21 -14.79
N THR A 47 2.13 -11.17 -14.53
CA THR A 47 1.79 -12.32 -13.70
C THR A 47 1.74 -11.93 -12.23
N TRP A 48 1.01 -12.72 -11.43
CA TRP A 48 1.01 -12.53 -9.97
C TRP A 48 2.40 -12.69 -9.38
N GLN A 49 3.20 -13.60 -9.95
CA GLN A 49 4.60 -13.80 -9.54
C GLN A 49 5.42 -12.52 -9.74
N ALA A 50 5.30 -11.88 -10.88
CA ALA A 50 6.04 -10.65 -11.18
C ALA A 50 5.59 -9.50 -10.27
N ILE A 51 4.29 -9.38 -10.02
CA ILE A 51 3.74 -8.38 -9.11
C ILE A 51 4.27 -8.60 -7.69
N ALA A 52 4.24 -9.83 -7.21
CA ALA A 52 4.73 -10.19 -5.88
C ALA A 52 6.22 -9.87 -5.74
N ALA A 53 7.02 -10.19 -6.76
CA ALA A 53 8.45 -9.88 -6.76
C ALA A 53 8.69 -8.37 -6.65
N ALA A 54 7.94 -7.58 -7.41
CA ALA A 54 8.07 -6.11 -7.38
C ALA A 54 7.68 -5.53 -6.02
N LEU A 55 6.67 -6.11 -5.36
CA LEU A 55 6.23 -5.68 -4.03
C LEU A 55 7.09 -6.24 -2.90
N GLY A 56 7.93 -7.24 -3.18
CA GLY A 56 8.75 -7.88 -2.16
C GLY A 56 7.96 -8.79 -1.21
N VAL A 57 6.87 -9.37 -1.71
CA VAL A 57 5.98 -10.25 -0.92
C VAL A 57 5.79 -11.58 -1.63
N ARG A 58 5.12 -12.52 -0.97
CA ARG A 58 4.81 -13.83 -1.57
C ARG A 58 3.69 -13.71 -2.58
N ARG A 59 3.77 -14.50 -3.66
CA ARG A 59 2.73 -14.57 -4.69
C ARG A 59 1.34 -14.82 -4.09
N GLN A 60 1.25 -15.77 -3.16
CA GLN A 60 -0.02 -16.12 -2.52
C GLN A 60 -0.64 -14.95 -1.78
N SER A 61 0.17 -14.14 -1.11
CA SER A 61 -0.31 -12.98 -0.35
C SER A 61 -0.93 -11.93 -1.26
N VAL A 62 -0.25 -11.58 -2.35
CA VAL A 62 -0.75 -10.56 -3.26
C VAL A 62 -1.96 -11.08 -4.05
N HIS A 63 -1.95 -12.34 -4.46
CA HIS A 63 -3.07 -12.96 -5.16
C HIS A 63 -4.32 -12.97 -4.27
N LYS A 64 -4.18 -13.44 -3.04
CA LYS A 64 -5.30 -13.48 -2.08
C LYS A 64 -5.88 -12.10 -1.83
N LYS A 65 -5.02 -11.08 -1.72
CA LYS A 65 -5.46 -9.72 -1.42
C LYS A 65 -6.15 -9.04 -2.61
N HIS A 66 -5.69 -9.29 -3.82
CA HIS A 66 -6.07 -8.48 -4.99
C HIS A 66 -6.82 -9.22 -6.08
N ALA A 67 -6.83 -10.55 -6.11
CA ALA A 67 -7.43 -11.31 -7.22
C ALA A 67 -8.91 -11.01 -7.43
N GLY A 68 -9.64 -10.71 -6.37
CA GLY A 68 -11.07 -10.39 -6.47
C GLY A 68 -11.36 -8.96 -6.93
N ARG A 69 -10.33 -8.11 -7.07
CA ARG A 69 -10.47 -6.68 -7.40
C ARG A 69 -10.05 -6.32 -8.82
N VAL A 70 -9.32 -7.19 -9.46
CA VAL A 70 -8.70 -6.89 -10.76
C VAL A 70 -9.06 -7.88 -11.83
#